data_d828931d205bfe7a8ff47699ceba848c
#
_entry.id   d828931d205bfe7a8ff47699ceba848c
#
_cell.length_a   1.000
_cell.length_b   1.000
_cell.length_c   1.000
_cell.angle_alpha   90.00
_cell.angle_beta   90.00
_cell.angle_gamma   90.00
#
_symmetry.space_group_name_H-M   'P 1'
#
loop_
_entity.id
_entity.type
_entity.pdbx_description
1 polymer ?
#
loop_
_entity_poly.entity_id
_entity_poly.type
_entity_poly.pdbx_seq_one_letter_code
_entity_poly.pdbx_strand_id
1 'polypeptide(L)'
;MRRIGRIEKVTRSRNFLVKAEEVIFSDPKDIPILSEDLRMLGIVRDVIGPVDSPYLLVKILVPLDKASEFVGKDVYMPSSKKEWRTLSERIRREF
;
A
#
# COMPACT_ATOMS: atom_id res chain seq x y z
N MET A 1 -9.17 1.07 -9.31
CA MET A 1 -8.43 1.34 -8.04
C MET A 1 -9.36 1.87 -6.97
N ARG A 2 -9.14 1.45 -5.74
CA ARG A 2 -9.95 1.90 -4.60
C ARG A 2 -9.05 2.49 -3.53
N ARG A 3 -9.49 3.61 -2.96
CA ARG A 3 -8.87 4.17 -1.78
C ARG A 3 -9.12 3.22 -0.61
N ILE A 4 -8.05 2.86 0.11
CA ILE A 4 -8.19 1.93 1.24
C ILE A 4 -7.88 2.57 2.58
N GLY A 5 -7.20 3.68 2.61
CA GLY A 5 -6.84 4.32 3.87
C GLY A 5 -5.77 5.38 3.70
N ARG A 6 -4.98 5.54 4.75
CA ARG A 6 -3.99 6.60 4.86
C ARG A 6 -2.73 6.09 5.53
N ILE A 7 -1.58 6.59 5.09
CA ILE A 7 -0.31 6.28 5.76
C ILE A 7 -0.26 7.05 7.09
N GLU A 8 -0.15 6.31 8.19
CA GLU A 8 -0.06 6.88 9.53
C GLU A 8 1.37 7.32 9.88
N LYS A 9 2.33 6.46 9.57
CA LYS A 9 3.74 6.73 9.89
C LYS A 9 4.67 5.79 9.15
N VAL A 10 5.96 6.13 9.19
CA VAL A 10 7.04 5.24 8.81
C VAL A 10 7.57 4.59 10.09
N THR A 11 7.62 3.26 10.13
CA THR A 11 8.07 2.53 11.30
C THR A 11 9.61 2.48 11.38
N ARG A 12 10.13 2.12 12.55
CA ARG A 12 11.58 1.93 12.73
C ARG A 12 12.14 0.81 11.86
N SER A 13 11.31 -0.18 11.53
CA SER A 13 11.69 -1.29 10.65
C SER A 13 11.59 -0.95 9.16
N ARG A 14 11.40 0.33 8.84
CA ARG A 14 11.35 0.85 7.47
C ARG A 14 10.16 0.32 6.68
N ASN A 15 9.00 0.34 7.32
CA ASN A 15 7.72 0.03 6.68
C ASN A 15 6.79 1.22 6.83
N PHE A 16 5.82 1.34 5.91
CA PHE A 16 4.69 2.22 6.14
C PHE A 16 3.68 1.49 7.02
N LEU A 17 3.12 2.21 7.98
CA LEU A 17 1.95 1.75 8.72
C LEU A 17 0.75 2.44 8.11
N VAL A 18 -0.12 1.67 7.48
CA VAL A 18 -1.31 2.18 6.79
C VAL A 18 -2.54 1.84 7.62
N LYS A 19 -3.31 2.86 7.98
CA LYS A 19 -4.61 2.62 8.62
C LYS A 19 -5.62 2.32 7.53
N ALA A 20 -6.08 1.08 7.47
CA ALA A 20 -7.02 0.64 6.46
C ALA A 20 -8.46 0.95 6.91
N GLU A 21 -9.18 1.69 6.10
CA GLU A 21 -10.61 1.96 6.28
C GLU A 21 -11.46 0.95 5.55
N GLU A 22 -10.87 0.31 4.55
CA GLU A 22 -11.52 -0.72 3.74
C GLU A 22 -10.52 -1.80 3.37
N VAL A 23 -10.89 -3.07 3.49
CA VAL A 23 -10.08 -4.20 3.08
C VAL A 23 -10.83 -4.96 1.99
N ILE A 24 -10.32 -4.89 0.76
CA ILE A 24 -10.97 -5.49 -0.41
C ILE A 24 -10.56 -6.94 -0.64
N PHE A 25 -9.43 -7.35 -0.10
CA PHE A 25 -8.93 -8.71 -0.24
C PHE A 25 -8.96 -9.42 1.11
N SER A 26 -9.34 -10.68 1.12
CA SER A 26 -9.30 -11.52 2.33
C SER A 26 -7.87 -11.74 2.82
N ASP A 27 -6.91 -11.81 1.89
CA ASP A 27 -5.49 -11.84 2.19
C ASP A 27 -4.79 -10.80 1.32
N PRO A 28 -4.51 -9.60 1.85
CA PRO A 28 -3.88 -8.54 1.08
C PRO A 28 -2.37 -8.64 0.97
N LYS A 29 -1.73 -9.67 1.49
CA LYS A 29 -0.27 -9.85 1.36
C LYS A 29 0.15 -9.84 -0.10
N ASP A 30 1.29 -9.21 -0.36
CA ASP A 30 1.89 -9.06 -1.68
C ASP A 30 1.11 -8.18 -2.65
N ILE A 31 0.02 -7.56 -2.21
CA ILE A 31 -0.72 -6.60 -3.02
C ILE A 31 -0.03 -5.24 -2.92
N PRO A 32 0.13 -4.52 -4.04
CA PRO A 32 0.79 -3.22 -4.01
C PRO A 32 -0.08 -2.14 -3.38
N ILE A 33 0.60 -1.19 -2.76
CA ILE A 33 -0.01 0.05 -2.27
C ILE A 33 0.44 1.16 -3.20
N LEU A 34 -0.51 1.91 -3.72
CA LEU A 34 -0.29 2.93 -4.72
C LEU A 34 -0.71 4.30 -4.22
N SER A 35 -0.04 5.34 -4.72
CA SER A 35 -0.44 6.72 -4.50
C SER A 35 -1.59 7.10 -5.44
N GLU A 36 -2.15 8.29 -5.25
CA GLU A 36 -3.23 8.81 -6.08
C GLU A 36 -2.83 8.89 -7.57
N ASP A 37 -1.56 9.17 -7.85
CA ASP A 37 -1.02 9.26 -9.20
C ASP A 37 -0.47 7.93 -9.73
N LEU A 38 -0.85 6.81 -9.10
CA LEU A 38 -0.49 5.45 -9.49
C LEU A 38 0.98 5.09 -9.29
N ARG A 39 1.69 5.84 -8.46
CA ARG A 39 3.06 5.49 -8.10
C ARG A 39 3.03 4.35 -7.08
N MET A 40 3.85 3.33 -7.31
CA MET A 40 3.99 2.23 -6.38
C MET A 40 4.76 2.67 -5.13
N LEU A 41 4.10 2.70 -4.00
CA LEU A 41 4.71 3.10 -2.73
C LEU A 41 5.30 1.92 -1.97
N GLY A 42 4.70 0.76 -2.12
CA GLY A 42 5.16 -0.43 -1.43
C GLY A 42 4.27 -1.63 -1.68
N ILE A 43 4.57 -2.71 -0.95
CA ILE A 43 3.86 -3.98 -1.03
C ILE A 43 3.44 -4.38 0.39
N VAL A 44 2.21 -4.84 0.55
CA VAL A 44 1.69 -5.28 1.85
C VAL A 44 2.47 -6.50 2.33
N ARG A 45 3.02 -6.41 3.55
CA ARG A 45 3.74 -7.51 4.20
C ARG A 45 2.88 -8.25 5.19
N ASP A 46 2.03 -7.53 5.92
CA ASP A 46 1.23 -8.12 6.97
C ASP A 46 0.01 -7.25 7.28
N VAL A 47 -0.95 -7.85 7.95
CA VAL A 47 -2.15 -7.18 8.45
C VAL A 47 -2.18 -7.34 9.96
N ILE A 48 -2.23 -6.23 10.67
CA ILE A 48 -2.19 -6.23 12.13
C ILE A 48 -3.34 -5.41 12.71
N GLY A 49 -3.64 -5.65 13.98
CA GLY A 49 -4.64 -4.88 14.70
C GLY A 49 -6.05 -5.45 14.63
N PRO A 50 -7.06 -4.65 15.05
CA PRO A 50 -8.44 -5.12 15.12
C PRO A 50 -9.03 -5.46 13.75
N VAL A 51 -9.96 -6.41 13.73
CA VAL A 51 -10.64 -6.83 12.49
C VAL A 51 -11.42 -5.67 11.85
N ASP A 52 -12.00 -4.81 12.67
CA ASP A 52 -12.85 -3.70 12.19
C ASP A 52 -12.05 -2.52 11.66
N SER A 53 -10.79 -2.39 12.09
CA SER A 53 -9.95 -1.26 11.72
C SER A 53 -8.50 -1.72 11.68
N PRO A 54 -8.15 -2.56 10.70
CA PRO A 54 -6.80 -3.12 10.64
C PRO A 54 -5.77 -2.11 10.18
N TYR A 55 -4.52 -2.40 10.53
CA TYR A 55 -3.37 -1.71 9.97
C TYR A 55 -2.67 -2.63 8.99
N LEU A 56 -2.19 -2.06 7.90
CA LEU A 56 -1.38 -2.78 6.93
C LEU A 56 0.07 -2.38 7.14
N LEU A 57 0.93 -3.38 7.29
CA LEU A 57 2.36 -3.17 7.33
C LEU A 57 2.88 -3.32 5.91
N VAL A 58 3.44 -2.24 5.36
CA VAL A 58 3.78 -2.14 3.94
C VAL A 58 5.28 -1.96 3.78
N LYS A 59 5.92 -2.87 3.04
CA LYS A 59 7.33 -2.73 2.68
C LYS A 59 7.50 -1.50 1.79
N ILE A 60 8.36 -0.57 2.20
CA ILE A 60 8.61 0.67 1.46
C ILE A 60 9.45 0.37 0.22
N LEU A 61 8.96 0.78 -0.96
CA LEU A 61 9.67 0.63 -2.23
C LEU A 61 10.08 1.97 -2.85
N VAL A 62 9.74 3.08 -2.19
CA VAL A 62 10.24 4.41 -2.58
C VAL A 62 11.55 4.68 -1.81
N PRO A 63 12.37 5.65 -2.26
CA PRO A 63 13.57 6.03 -1.50
C PRO A 63 13.22 6.42 -0.07
N LEU A 64 13.99 5.90 0.90
CA LEU A 64 13.71 6.10 2.33
C LEU A 64 13.75 7.57 2.75
N ASP A 65 14.59 8.37 2.13
CA ASP A 65 14.66 9.81 2.40
C ASP A 65 13.40 10.55 1.96
N LYS A 66 12.60 9.93 1.10
CA LYS A 66 11.34 10.51 0.63
C LYS A 66 10.10 9.86 1.25
N ALA A 67 10.27 8.76 1.97
CA ALA A 67 9.15 8.02 2.54
C ALA A 67 8.30 8.88 3.47
N SER A 68 8.91 9.73 4.27
CA SER A 68 8.18 10.61 5.21
C SER A 68 7.24 11.60 4.53
N GLU A 69 7.49 11.91 3.26
CA GLU A 69 6.62 12.83 2.50
C GLU A 69 5.23 12.23 2.25
N PHE A 70 5.11 10.92 2.33
CA PHE A 70 3.85 10.22 2.09
C PHE A 70 3.01 10.04 3.35
N VAL A 71 3.54 10.37 4.52
CA VAL A 71 2.78 10.30 5.77
C VAL A 71 1.59 11.24 5.70
N GLY A 72 0.40 10.74 6.05
CA GLY A 72 -0.85 11.50 5.94
C GLY A 72 -1.51 11.44 4.57
N LYS A 73 -0.85 10.85 3.58
CA LYS A 73 -1.40 10.71 2.23
C LYS A 73 -2.33 9.51 2.12
N ASP A 74 -3.33 9.64 1.27
CA ASP A 74 -4.24 8.54 0.94
C ASP A 74 -3.52 7.51 0.10
N VAL A 75 -3.87 6.24 0.30
CA VAL A 75 -3.32 5.13 -0.46
C VAL A 75 -4.42 4.30 -1.10
N TYR A 76 -4.06 3.64 -2.18
CA TYR A 76 -4.98 2.91 -3.04
C TYR A 76 -4.50 1.50 -3.28
N MET A 77 -5.43 0.61 -3.53
CA MET A 77 -5.17 -0.76 -3.98
C MET A 77 -5.87 -1.04 -5.29
N PRO A 78 -5.38 -2.00 -6.09
CA PRO A 78 -6.16 -2.52 -7.22
C PRO A 78 -7.49 -3.05 -6.74
N SER A 79 -8.56 -2.87 -7.52
CA SER A 79 -9.91 -3.33 -7.15
C SER A 79 -10.07 -4.84 -7.28
N SER A 80 -9.21 -5.49 -8.05
CA SER A 80 -9.28 -6.93 -8.33
C SER A 80 -7.90 -7.47 -8.67
N LYS A 81 -7.76 -8.79 -8.65
CA LYS A 81 -6.52 -9.45 -9.06
C LYS A 81 -6.21 -9.22 -10.54
N LYS A 82 -7.24 -9.08 -11.37
CA LYS A 82 -7.07 -8.77 -12.80
C LYS A 82 -6.48 -7.38 -12.99
N GLU A 83 -6.98 -6.39 -12.27
CA GLU A 83 -6.44 -5.03 -12.29
C GLU A 83 -4.99 -5.03 -11.81
N TRP A 84 -4.70 -5.79 -10.75
CA TRP A 84 -3.36 -5.95 -10.22
C TRP A 84 -2.38 -6.50 -11.26
N ARG A 85 -2.79 -7.52 -12.02
CA ARG A 85 -1.94 -8.08 -13.09
C ARG A 85 -1.59 -7.04 -14.14
N THR A 86 -2.58 -6.26 -14.58
CA THR A 86 -2.39 -5.21 -15.57
C THR A 86 -1.42 -4.15 -15.04
N LEU A 87 -1.62 -3.70 -13.81
CA LEU A 87 -0.75 -2.70 -13.19
C LEU A 87 0.67 -3.22 -12.98
N SER A 88 0.82 -4.49 -12.57
CA SER A 88 2.15 -5.06 -12.34
C SER A 88 2.94 -5.19 -13.64
N GLU A 89 2.29 -5.50 -14.75
CA GLU A 89 2.93 -5.53 -16.07
C GLU A 89 3.40 -4.14 -16.48
N ARG A 90 2.60 -3.10 -16.24
CA ARG A 90 2.99 -1.72 -16.54
C ARG A 90 4.17 -1.29 -15.68
N ILE A 91 4.16 -1.62 -14.42
CA ILE A 91 5.25 -1.31 -13.49
C ILE A 91 6.55 -1.99 -13.94
N ARG A 92 6.49 -3.25 -14.35
CA ARG A 92 7.64 -3.98 -14.86
C ARG A 92 8.24 -3.35 -16.11
N ARG A 93 7.40 -2.79 -16.99
CA ARG A 93 7.86 -2.14 -18.21
C ARG A 93 8.56 -0.80 -17.94
N GLU A 94 8.19 -0.13 -16.86
CA GLU A 94 8.79 1.15 -16.48
C GLU A 94 10.12 0.98 -15.74
N PHE A 95 10.37 -0.20 -15.22
CA PHE A 95 11.61 -0.56 -14.55
C PHE A 95 12.39 -1.56 -15.36
#